data_02d8ed7733e3abef2738402aae708d97
#
_entry.id   02d8ed7733e3abef2738402aae708d97
#
_cell.length_a   1.000
_cell.length_b   1.000
_cell.length_c   1.000
_cell.angle_alpha   90.00
_cell.angle_beta   90.00
_cell.angle_gamma   90.00
#
_symmetry.space_group_name_H-M   'P 1'
#
loop_
_entity.id
_entity.type
_entity.pdbx_description
1 polymer ?
#
loop_
_entity_poly.entity_id
_entity_poly.type
_entity_poly.pdbx_seq_one_letter_code
_entity_poly.pdbx_strand_id
1 'polypeptide(L)'
;MSVARLPWTQPATETRFQSAVRDMLELVGEDPDRDGLVKTPERVERAMRWLTRGYDLDAAEVIGDALFEETHQNMIVVRDIEFYSMCEHHMLPFFGRAHVAYLPQGRIIGLSKIPRVVDCFARRLQVQERLTMQIAKA
;
A
#
# COMPACT_ATOMS: atom_id res chain seq x y z
N MET A 1 16.48 2.51 -23.37
CA MET A 1 15.72 2.92 -22.17
C MET A 1 16.34 2.19 -20.98
N SER A 2 17.07 2.91 -20.14
CA SER A 2 17.72 2.34 -18.95
C SER A 2 16.67 2.18 -17.86
N VAL A 3 16.35 0.96 -17.48
CA VAL A 3 15.54 0.68 -16.30
C VAL A 3 16.40 1.05 -15.10
N ALA A 4 16.05 2.12 -14.40
CA ALA A 4 16.70 2.48 -13.16
C ALA A 4 16.62 1.29 -12.20
N ARG A 5 17.76 0.69 -11.88
CA ARG A 5 17.85 -0.33 -10.83
C ARG A 5 17.50 0.34 -9.52
N LEU A 6 16.40 -0.08 -8.91
CA LEU A 6 16.12 0.26 -7.52
C LEU A 6 17.34 -0.13 -6.67
N PRO A 7 17.74 0.70 -5.68
CA PRO A 7 18.96 0.46 -4.90
C PRO A 7 18.74 -0.65 -3.86
N TRP A 8 18.54 -1.87 -4.35
CA TRP A 8 18.50 -3.08 -3.53
C TRP A 8 19.85 -3.78 -3.62
N THR A 9 20.88 -3.16 -3.11
CA THR A 9 22.11 -3.88 -2.77
C THR A 9 21.75 -4.80 -1.61
N GLN A 10 21.79 -6.12 -1.86
CA GLN A 10 21.58 -7.12 -0.81
C GLN A 10 22.52 -6.83 0.35
N PRO A 11 22.02 -6.72 1.59
CA PRO A 11 22.90 -6.77 2.74
C PRO A 11 23.56 -8.16 2.73
N ALA A 12 24.87 -8.19 2.95
CA ALA A 12 25.65 -9.44 3.06
C ALA A 12 25.23 -10.30 4.27
N THR A 13 24.30 -9.81 5.08
CA THR A 13 23.82 -10.42 6.32
C THR A 13 22.30 -10.52 6.27
N GLU A 14 21.76 -11.68 6.60
CA GLU A 14 20.33 -11.93 6.75
C GLU A 14 19.68 -10.89 7.66
N THR A 15 18.58 -10.27 7.20
CA THR A 15 17.85 -9.30 8.01
C THR A 15 17.02 -10.04 9.08
N ARG A 16 16.70 -9.33 10.17
CA ARG A 16 15.79 -9.86 11.20
C ARG A 16 14.43 -10.30 10.62
N PHE A 17 13.96 -9.63 9.56
CA PHE A 17 12.74 -10.01 8.87
C PHE A 17 12.90 -11.35 8.15
N GLN A 18 14.00 -11.54 7.43
CA GLN A 18 14.29 -12.78 6.71
C GLN A 18 14.44 -13.95 7.68
N SER A 19 15.14 -13.75 8.81
CA SER A 19 15.24 -14.76 9.87
C SER A 19 13.85 -15.17 10.40
N ALA A 20 12.96 -14.21 10.67
CA ALA A 20 11.60 -14.52 11.11
C ALA A 20 10.79 -15.33 10.07
N VAL A 21 10.97 -15.05 8.78
CA VAL A 21 10.34 -15.83 7.71
C VAL A 21 10.90 -17.23 7.65
N ARG A 22 12.22 -17.39 7.87
CA ARG A 22 12.87 -18.69 7.93
C ARG A 22 12.29 -19.54 9.08
N ASP A 23 12.19 -18.94 10.27
CA ASP A 23 11.57 -19.57 11.44
C ASP A 23 10.12 -20.00 11.14
N MET A 24 9.34 -19.15 10.45
CA MET A 24 7.98 -19.49 10.03
C MET A 24 7.93 -20.72 9.12
N LEU A 25 8.85 -20.85 8.16
CA LEU A 25 8.94 -22.00 7.26
C LEU A 25 9.20 -23.29 8.04
N GLU A 26 10.14 -23.27 8.99
CA GLU A 26 10.44 -24.40 9.85
C GLU A 26 9.23 -24.78 10.73
N LEU A 27 8.56 -23.78 11.33
CA LEU A 27 7.40 -24.00 12.20
C LEU A 27 6.19 -24.61 11.48
N VAL A 28 6.04 -24.37 10.18
CA VAL A 28 4.98 -25.03 9.37
C VAL A 28 5.41 -26.40 8.82
N GLY A 29 6.64 -26.85 9.14
CA GLY A 29 7.15 -28.16 8.76
C GLY A 29 7.89 -28.22 7.41
N GLU A 30 8.32 -27.07 6.89
CA GLU A 30 9.09 -26.99 5.65
C GLU A 30 10.59 -26.95 5.89
N ASP A 31 11.37 -27.36 4.89
CA ASP A 31 12.81 -27.19 4.85
C ASP A 31 13.15 -25.86 4.17
N PRO A 32 13.58 -24.83 4.90
CA PRO A 32 13.91 -23.53 4.34
C PRO A 32 15.11 -23.54 3.40
N ASP A 33 15.95 -24.58 3.45
CA ASP A 33 17.17 -24.70 2.64
C ASP A 33 16.93 -25.41 1.30
N ARG A 34 15.76 -26.01 1.09
CA ARG A 34 15.44 -26.60 -0.21
C ARG A 34 15.36 -25.54 -1.33
N ASP A 35 15.73 -25.90 -2.54
CA ASP A 35 15.88 -25.01 -3.70
C ASP A 35 14.70 -24.04 -3.90
N GLY A 36 13.46 -24.49 -3.69
CA GLY A 36 12.27 -23.67 -3.86
C GLY A 36 12.11 -22.59 -2.80
N LEU A 37 12.67 -22.76 -1.59
CA LEU A 37 12.47 -21.92 -0.41
C LEU A 37 13.68 -21.08 -0.02
N VAL A 38 14.90 -21.42 -0.45
CA VAL A 38 16.12 -20.72 -0.06
C VAL A 38 16.09 -19.20 -0.28
N LYS A 39 15.34 -18.72 -1.28
CA LYS A 39 15.14 -17.28 -1.55
C LYS A 39 13.80 -16.74 -1.04
N THR A 40 13.00 -17.55 -0.37
CA THR A 40 11.67 -17.13 0.11
C THR A 40 11.75 -16.05 1.18
N PRO A 41 12.68 -16.09 2.16
CA PRO A 41 12.81 -15.03 3.16
C PRO A 41 12.99 -13.63 2.54
N GLU A 42 13.89 -13.50 1.58
CA GLU A 42 14.14 -12.24 0.85
C GLU A 42 12.92 -11.80 0.04
N ARG A 43 12.26 -12.74 -0.64
CA ARG A 43 11.07 -12.44 -1.46
C ARG A 43 9.89 -11.98 -0.60
N VAL A 44 9.67 -12.63 0.55
CA VAL A 44 8.61 -12.27 1.48
C VAL A 44 8.86 -10.90 2.11
N GLU A 45 10.09 -10.62 2.56
CA GLU A 45 10.46 -9.30 3.07
C GLU A 45 10.14 -8.21 2.04
N ARG A 46 10.57 -8.39 0.81
CA ARG A 46 10.33 -7.44 -0.28
C ARG A 46 8.85 -7.23 -0.58
N ALA A 47 8.07 -8.33 -0.61
CA ALA A 47 6.64 -8.28 -0.81
C ALA A 47 5.92 -7.55 0.33
N MET A 48 6.28 -7.85 1.58
CA MET A 48 5.68 -7.22 2.75
C MET A 48 5.99 -5.72 2.82
N ARG A 49 7.23 -5.31 2.58
CA ARG A 49 7.60 -3.88 2.51
C ARG A 49 6.82 -3.15 1.42
N TRP A 50 6.62 -3.77 0.27
CA TRP A 50 5.79 -3.21 -0.79
C TRP A 50 4.33 -3.10 -0.41
N LEU A 51 3.76 -4.14 0.21
CA LEU A 51 2.36 -4.19 0.62
C LEU A 51 2.05 -3.25 1.80
N THR A 52 3.06 -2.86 2.57
CA THR A 52 2.90 -2.00 3.75
C THR A 52 3.57 -0.63 3.61
N ARG A 53 4.01 -0.26 2.39
CA ARG A 53 4.70 1.03 2.14
C ARG A 53 3.88 2.27 2.49
N GLY A 54 2.56 2.12 2.61
CA GLY A 54 1.66 3.20 3.00
C GLY A 54 1.90 3.73 4.41
N TYR A 55 2.62 2.98 5.27
CA TYR A 55 3.03 3.50 6.58
C TYR A 55 4.08 4.61 6.47
N ASP A 56 4.86 4.63 5.38
CA ASP A 56 5.90 5.62 5.12
C ASP A 56 5.36 6.83 4.32
N LEU A 57 4.04 6.86 4.04
CA LEU A 57 3.40 7.91 3.26
C LEU A 57 2.46 8.74 4.12
N ASP A 58 2.48 10.05 3.89
CA ASP A 58 1.51 11.01 4.42
C ASP A 58 0.50 11.39 3.33
N ALA A 59 -0.79 11.37 3.65
CA ALA A 59 -1.85 11.68 2.68
C ALA A 59 -1.81 13.15 2.23
N ALA A 60 -1.45 14.07 3.13
CA ALA A 60 -1.32 15.48 2.77
C ALA A 60 -0.15 15.71 1.81
N GLU A 61 0.97 15.03 2.01
CA GLU A 61 2.11 15.06 1.08
C GLU A 61 1.75 14.44 -0.27
N VAL A 62 0.96 13.36 -0.28
CA VAL A 62 0.46 12.74 -1.52
C VAL A 62 -0.42 13.70 -2.31
N ILE A 63 -1.27 14.49 -1.65
CA ILE A 63 -2.09 15.53 -2.26
C ILE A 63 -1.19 16.68 -2.75
N GLY A 64 -0.29 17.16 -1.88
CA GLY A 64 0.61 18.28 -2.17
C GLY A 64 -0.15 19.53 -2.63
N ASP A 65 0.39 20.22 -3.62
CA ASP A 65 -0.18 21.46 -4.17
C ASP A 65 -1.30 21.24 -5.20
N ALA A 66 -1.80 20.01 -5.36
CA ALA A 66 -2.82 19.70 -6.36
C ALA A 66 -4.24 20.05 -5.91
N LEU A 67 -4.39 21.22 -5.30
CA LEU A 67 -5.67 21.85 -4.94
C LEU A 67 -5.86 23.08 -5.83
N PHE A 68 -6.97 23.11 -6.56
CA PHE A 68 -7.27 24.16 -7.52
C PHE A 68 -8.53 24.91 -7.09
N GLU A 69 -8.55 26.22 -7.29
CA GLU A 69 -9.76 27.02 -7.07
C GLU A 69 -10.81 26.65 -8.12
N GLU A 70 -12.04 26.47 -7.67
CA GLU A 70 -13.17 26.14 -8.54
C GLU A 70 -14.47 26.65 -7.93
N THR A 71 -15.32 27.21 -8.75
CA THR A 71 -16.58 27.83 -8.31
C THR A 71 -17.78 26.91 -8.40
N HIS A 72 -17.70 25.83 -9.20
CA HIS A 72 -18.83 24.90 -9.30
C HIS A 72 -19.02 24.09 -8.00
N GLN A 73 -20.28 23.76 -7.71
CA GLN A 73 -20.67 23.06 -6.49
C GLN A 73 -21.21 21.64 -6.75
N ASN A 74 -21.08 21.15 -7.99
CA ASN A 74 -21.55 19.81 -8.31
C ASN A 74 -20.66 18.74 -7.66
N MET A 75 -21.30 17.65 -7.24
CA MET A 75 -20.59 16.51 -6.68
C MET A 75 -19.58 15.95 -7.69
N ILE A 76 -18.37 15.75 -7.24
CA ILE A 76 -17.32 15.06 -8.00
C ILE A 76 -17.30 13.61 -7.51
N VAL A 77 -17.32 12.66 -8.46
CA VAL A 77 -17.32 11.23 -8.18
C VAL A 77 -16.18 10.55 -8.96
N VAL A 78 -15.29 9.89 -8.25
CA VAL A 78 -14.25 9.04 -8.84
C VAL A 78 -14.58 7.60 -8.49
N ARG A 79 -14.87 6.79 -9.50
CA ARG A 79 -15.33 5.41 -9.32
C ARG A 79 -14.28 4.40 -9.75
N ASP A 80 -14.46 3.17 -9.28
CA ASP A 80 -13.71 2.00 -9.71
C ASP A 80 -12.19 2.12 -9.46
N ILE A 81 -11.82 2.78 -8.36
CA ILE A 81 -10.42 2.87 -7.93
C ILE A 81 -10.01 1.50 -7.39
N GLU A 82 -9.22 0.77 -8.12
CA GLU A 82 -8.69 -0.51 -7.67
C GLU A 82 -7.72 -0.31 -6.51
N PHE A 83 -7.83 -1.14 -5.48
CA PHE A 83 -6.90 -1.15 -4.37
C PHE A 83 -6.53 -2.56 -3.95
N TYR A 84 -5.36 -2.69 -3.35
CA TYR A 84 -4.82 -3.90 -2.77
C TYR A 84 -4.34 -3.59 -1.36
N SER A 85 -4.75 -4.41 -0.39
CA SER A 85 -4.48 -4.19 1.02
C SER A 85 -4.12 -5.50 1.73
N MET A 86 -3.75 -5.41 2.99
CA MET A 86 -3.45 -6.54 3.86
C MET A 86 -4.42 -6.57 5.03
N CYS A 87 -5.08 -7.70 5.24
CA CYS A 87 -5.93 -7.90 6.41
C CYS A 87 -5.08 -7.90 7.69
N GLU A 88 -5.42 -7.04 8.67
CA GLU A 88 -4.67 -6.98 9.91
C GLU A 88 -4.82 -8.22 10.80
N HIS A 89 -5.93 -8.97 10.65
CA HIS A 89 -6.19 -10.14 11.48
C HIS A 89 -5.37 -11.38 11.06
N HIS A 90 -5.07 -11.51 9.76
CA HIS A 90 -4.45 -12.71 9.21
C HIS A 90 -3.19 -12.45 8.41
N MET A 91 -2.86 -11.17 8.14
CA MET A 91 -1.78 -10.76 7.22
C MET A 91 -1.94 -11.36 5.81
N LEU A 92 -3.17 -11.62 5.40
CA LEU A 92 -3.50 -12.06 4.06
C LEU A 92 -3.92 -10.87 3.19
N PRO A 93 -3.59 -10.87 1.89
CA PRO A 93 -4.01 -9.80 0.99
C PRO A 93 -5.51 -9.86 0.73
N PHE A 94 -6.11 -8.70 0.59
CA PHE A 94 -7.44 -8.53 0.03
C PHE A 94 -7.42 -7.35 -0.96
N PHE A 95 -8.37 -7.33 -1.86
CA PHE A 95 -8.47 -6.32 -2.91
C PHE A 95 -9.92 -5.97 -3.17
N GLY A 96 -10.13 -4.83 -3.81
CA GLY A 96 -11.47 -4.36 -4.13
C GLY A 96 -11.43 -3.10 -4.97
N ARG A 97 -12.57 -2.40 -4.97
CA ARG A 97 -12.72 -1.09 -5.61
C ARG A 97 -13.29 -0.08 -4.63
N ALA A 98 -12.70 1.09 -4.61
CA ALA A 98 -13.19 2.23 -3.86
C ALA A 98 -13.91 3.21 -4.80
N HIS A 99 -14.95 3.84 -4.28
CA HIS A 99 -15.63 4.96 -4.93
C HIS A 99 -15.56 6.14 -3.97
N VAL A 100 -15.03 7.25 -4.44
CA VAL A 100 -14.86 8.47 -3.64
C VAL A 100 -15.71 9.57 -4.25
N ALA A 101 -16.56 10.18 -3.44
CA ALA A 101 -17.36 11.33 -3.84
C ALA A 101 -17.19 12.47 -2.85
N TYR A 102 -17.14 13.70 -3.33
CA TYR A 102 -17.11 14.89 -2.48
C TYR A 102 -17.81 16.06 -3.14
N LEU A 103 -18.26 17.01 -2.32
CA LEU A 103 -18.82 18.28 -2.75
C LEU A 103 -17.73 19.36 -2.61
N PRO A 104 -17.33 20.03 -3.70
CA PRO A 104 -16.39 21.13 -3.63
C PRO A 104 -16.87 22.28 -2.76
N GLN A 105 -15.95 22.87 -2.00
CA GLN A 105 -16.18 24.07 -1.21
C GLN A 105 -15.19 25.16 -1.60
N GLY A 106 -15.27 25.62 -2.87
CA GLY A 106 -14.37 26.62 -3.43
C GLY A 106 -13.04 26.07 -3.94
N ARG A 107 -12.74 24.78 -3.71
CA ARG A 107 -11.55 24.12 -4.23
C ARG A 107 -11.85 22.69 -4.64
N ILE A 108 -11.11 22.22 -5.63
CA ILE A 108 -11.12 20.82 -6.08
C ILE A 108 -9.73 20.21 -5.95
N ILE A 109 -9.69 18.90 -5.74
CA ILE A 109 -8.46 18.13 -5.75
C ILE A 109 -8.19 17.58 -7.16
N GLY A 110 -6.93 17.56 -7.59
CA GLY A 110 -6.54 16.89 -8.82
C GLY A 110 -6.97 15.42 -8.83
N LEU A 111 -7.75 15.02 -9.82
CA LEU A 111 -8.38 13.69 -9.87
C LEU A 111 -7.41 12.53 -9.68
N SER A 112 -6.18 12.67 -10.20
CA SER A 112 -5.11 11.65 -10.05
C SER A 112 -4.62 11.48 -8.61
N LYS A 113 -4.92 12.42 -7.71
CA LYS A 113 -4.51 12.35 -6.30
C LYS A 113 -5.43 11.44 -5.48
N ILE A 114 -6.70 11.36 -5.84
CA ILE A 114 -7.67 10.54 -5.13
C ILE A 114 -7.28 9.05 -5.12
N PRO A 115 -6.94 8.41 -6.26
CA PRO A 115 -6.42 7.04 -6.24
C PRO A 115 -5.13 6.86 -5.44
N ARG A 116 -4.27 7.88 -5.40
CA ARG A 116 -3.02 7.83 -4.62
C ARG A 116 -3.28 7.89 -3.12
N VAL A 117 -4.27 8.67 -2.68
CA VAL A 117 -4.72 8.69 -1.27
C VAL A 117 -5.31 7.33 -0.90
N VAL A 118 -6.12 6.73 -1.77
CA VAL A 118 -6.64 5.37 -1.57
C VAL A 118 -5.49 4.37 -1.42
N ASP A 119 -4.49 4.38 -2.32
CA ASP A 119 -3.32 3.49 -2.24
C ASP A 119 -2.49 3.74 -0.97
N CYS A 120 -2.30 5.00 -0.56
CA CYS A 120 -1.60 5.37 0.68
C CYS A 120 -2.18 4.67 1.91
N PHE A 121 -3.51 4.64 2.06
CA PHE A 121 -4.15 3.98 3.19
C PHE A 121 -4.34 2.48 2.98
N ALA A 122 -4.54 2.03 1.74
CA ALA A 122 -4.69 0.61 1.43
C ALA A 122 -3.41 -0.18 1.68
N ARG A 123 -2.22 0.41 1.42
CA ARG A 123 -0.92 -0.23 1.63
C ARG A 123 -0.49 -0.25 3.10
N ARG A 124 -1.38 -0.73 3.96
CA ARG A 124 -1.19 -0.90 5.42
C ARG A 124 -1.88 -2.18 5.86
N LEU A 125 -1.68 -2.57 7.11
CA LEU A 125 -2.54 -3.59 7.74
C LEU A 125 -3.89 -2.94 8.03
N GLN A 126 -4.96 -3.45 7.43
CA GLN A 126 -6.26 -2.79 7.41
C GLN A 126 -7.44 -3.72 7.75
N VAL A 127 -8.51 -3.08 8.15
CA VAL A 127 -9.88 -3.57 8.02
C VAL A 127 -10.64 -2.61 7.12
N GLN A 128 -11.64 -3.10 6.41
CA GLN A 128 -12.37 -2.31 5.41
C GLN A 128 -12.98 -1.03 5.98
N GLU A 129 -13.54 -1.09 7.18
CA GLU A 129 -14.19 0.02 7.86
C GLU A 129 -13.18 1.15 8.17
N ARG A 130 -12.01 0.80 8.68
CA ARG A 130 -10.94 1.77 8.96
C ARG A 130 -10.40 2.38 7.68
N LEU A 131 -10.16 1.58 6.64
CA LEU A 131 -9.70 2.04 5.34
C LEU A 131 -10.66 3.08 4.78
N THR A 132 -11.96 2.79 4.78
CA THR A 132 -13.01 3.71 4.33
C THR A 132 -12.98 5.02 5.10
N MET A 133 -12.90 4.95 6.43
CA MET A 133 -12.88 6.14 7.28
C MET A 133 -11.62 6.98 7.11
N GLN A 134 -10.47 6.35 6.91
CA GLN A 134 -9.21 7.07 6.68
C GLN A 134 -9.21 7.80 5.34
N ILE A 135 -9.71 7.17 4.28
CA ILE A 135 -9.85 7.81 2.96
C ILE A 135 -10.82 8.99 3.05
N ALA A 136 -11.96 8.83 3.76
CA ALA A 136 -12.96 9.88 3.87
C ALA A 136 -12.51 11.08 4.69
N LYS A 137 -11.52 10.94 5.57
CA LYS A 137 -11.00 12.00 6.45
C LYS A 137 -9.79 12.72 5.88
N ALA A 138 -9.17 12.17 4.86
CA ALA A 138 -7.99 12.75 4.23
C ALA A 138 -8.35 13.97 3.38
#